data_b50ca62ef44bf903a4c629d47dea4879
#
_entry.id   b50ca62ef44bf903a4c629d47dea4879
#
_cell.length_a   1.000
_cell.length_b   1.000
_cell.length_c   1.000
_cell.angle_alpha   90.00
_cell.angle_beta   90.00
_cell.angle_gamma   90.00
#
_symmetry.space_group_name_H-M   'P 1'
#
loop_
_entity.id
_entity.type
_entity.pdbx_description
1 polymer ?
#
loop_
_entity_poly.entity_id
_entity_poly.type
_entity_poly.pdbx_seq_one_letter_code
_entity_poly.pdbx_strand_id
1 'polypeptide(L)'
;SSDLNYHVSVMRQRGTYAAVLRYIPVTVPPLESLGLPTKTLSELVMRKRGLILMVGATGSGKSTSLAAMLDDRNQQQISHMLTIEDPIEYIFTNKRSIINQREIGTDTVNRQIALKNAMRQAPDVILVGEIRDRETMSAALAYAQSGHLCLATLHASNSYQALNRILTFYPEEVRATLLSDLASGLAAVISQRLLRTVDDGRVPACEVLLNTKLVSELIEKGDIFGVKDAMSKSMTEGSQTFEEDIARLIRTGVVSRAEG
;
A
#
# COMPACT_ATOMS: atom_id res chain seq x y z
N SER A 1 -14.45 -12.11 -26.48
CA SER A 1 -14.94 -10.75 -26.22
C SER A 1 -14.00 -10.12 -25.19
N SER A 2 -13.35 -9.03 -25.54
CA SER A 2 -12.59 -8.24 -24.58
C SER A 2 -13.61 -7.47 -23.72
N ASP A 3 -13.89 -7.94 -22.51
CA ASP A 3 -14.73 -7.22 -21.59
C ASP A 3 -13.95 -5.98 -21.13
N LEU A 4 -14.32 -4.82 -21.67
CA LEU A 4 -13.76 -3.53 -21.30
C LEU A 4 -14.54 -3.01 -20.08
N ASN A 5 -13.87 -2.92 -18.94
CA ASN A 5 -14.47 -2.39 -17.72
C ASN A 5 -14.09 -0.90 -17.57
N TYR A 6 -15.10 -0.08 -17.26
CA TYR A 6 -14.91 1.35 -17.05
C TYR A 6 -15.56 1.79 -15.75
N HIS A 7 -14.85 2.60 -14.99
CA HIS A 7 -15.46 3.41 -13.96
C HIS A 7 -16.03 4.66 -14.61
N VAL A 8 -17.35 4.87 -14.48
CA VAL A 8 -18.05 5.99 -15.13
C VAL A 8 -18.57 6.94 -14.06
N SER A 9 -18.12 8.19 -14.13
CA SER A 9 -18.62 9.31 -13.31
C SER A 9 -19.45 10.23 -14.19
N VAL A 10 -20.73 10.40 -13.86
CA VAL A 10 -21.65 11.28 -14.59
C VAL A 10 -21.96 12.51 -13.72
N MET A 11 -21.83 13.68 -14.30
CA MET A 11 -22.15 14.95 -13.64
C MET A 11 -23.02 15.84 -14.51
N ARG A 12 -23.79 16.71 -13.85
CA ARG A 12 -24.56 17.74 -14.55
C ARG A 12 -23.75 19.03 -14.58
N GLN A 13 -23.62 19.64 -15.78
CA GLN A 13 -22.97 20.93 -15.95
C GLN A 13 -23.74 21.81 -16.97
N ARG A 14 -23.93 23.08 -16.67
CA ARG A 14 -24.56 24.09 -17.59
C ARG A 14 -25.83 23.59 -18.29
N GLY A 15 -26.65 22.80 -17.56
CA GLY A 15 -27.88 22.25 -18.11
C GLY A 15 -27.73 20.95 -18.94
N THR A 16 -26.51 20.49 -19.19
CA THR A 16 -26.19 19.23 -19.91
C THR A 16 -25.56 18.22 -18.98
N TYR A 17 -25.41 16.98 -19.45
CA TYR A 17 -24.66 15.92 -18.77
C TYR A 17 -23.25 15.83 -19.34
N ALA A 18 -22.29 15.57 -18.46
CA ALA A 18 -20.92 15.19 -18.82
C ALA A 18 -20.57 13.88 -18.13
N ALA A 19 -19.79 13.05 -18.80
CA ALA A 19 -19.30 11.78 -18.26
C ALA A 19 -17.78 11.72 -18.37
N VAL A 20 -17.15 11.20 -17.31
CA VAL A 20 -15.72 10.85 -17.28
C VAL A 20 -15.63 9.34 -17.20
N LEU A 21 -14.97 8.73 -18.17
CA LEU A 21 -14.76 7.29 -18.24
C LEU A 21 -13.30 6.99 -17.91
N ARG A 22 -13.06 6.15 -16.90
CA ARG A 22 -11.72 5.63 -16.57
C ARG A 22 -11.70 4.15 -16.87
N TYR A 23 -10.81 3.73 -17.75
CA TYR A 23 -10.59 2.31 -18.02
C TYR A 23 -10.03 1.57 -16.81
N ILE A 24 -10.58 0.41 -16.49
CA ILE A 24 -10.13 -0.48 -15.42
C ILE A 24 -9.37 -1.64 -16.08
N PRO A 25 -8.05 -1.78 -15.83
CA PRO A 25 -7.29 -2.90 -16.37
C PRO A 25 -7.76 -4.24 -15.80
N VAL A 26 -7.94 -5.23 -16.66
CA VAL A 26 -8.28 -6.61 -16.28
C VAL A 26 -7.02 -7.42 -15.99
N THR A 27 -5.87 -6.96 -16.48
CA THR A 27 -4.60 -7.64 -16.32
C THR A 27 -3.74 -6.91 -15.30
N VAL A 28 -3.41 -7.59 -14.22
CA VAL A 28 -2.45 -7.11 -13.22
C VAL A 28 -1.03 -7.36 -13.77
N PRO A 29 -0.15 -6.35 -13.82
CA PRO A 29 1.21 -6.56 -14.27
C PRO A 29 1.99 -7.45 -13.28
N PRO A 30 2.86 -8.34 -13.76
CA PRO A 30 3.71 -9.14 -12.89
C PRO A 30 4.60 -8.25 -12.02
N LEU A 31 4.81 -8.65 -10.75
CA LEU A 31 5.60 -7.86 -9.78
C LEU A 31 7.02 -7.59 -10.29
N GLU A 32 7.62 -8.58 -10.98
CA GLU A 32 8.98 -8.50 -11.55
C GLU A 32 9.10 -7.44 -12.65
N SER A 33 8.00 -7.11 -13.32
CA SER A 33 8.01 -6.14 -14.44
C SER A 33 7.97 -4.68 -13.98
N LEU A 34 7.73 -4.43 -12.70
CA LEU A 34 7.50 -3.07 -12.19
C LEU A 34 8.79 -2.32 -11.80
N GLY A 35 9.95 -2.97 -11.80
CA GLY A 35 11.21 -2.35 -11.39
C GLY A 35 11.32 -2.08 -9.88
N LEU A 36 10.46 -2.72 -9.09
CA LEU A 36 10.42 -2.67 -7.63
C LEU A 36 11.39 -3.68 -6.99
N PRO A 37 11.70 -3.58 -5.69
CA PRO A 37 12.48 -4.59 -4.96
C PRO A 37 11.66 -5.89 -4.78
N THR A 38 11.48 -6.63 -5.87
CA THR A 38 10.57 -7.77 -6.02
C THR A 38 10.71 -8.81 -4.92
N LYS A 39 11.95 -9.21 -4.58
CA LYS A 39 12.19 -10.21 -3.52
C LYS A 39 11.59 -9.76 -2.19
N THR A 40 11.88 -8.54 -1.76
CA THR A 40 11.38 -7.99 -0.49
C THR A 40 9.86 -7.86 -0.49
N LEU A 41 9.27 -7.38 -1.59
CA LEU A 41 7.81 -7.20 -1.69
C LEU A 41 7.08 -8.54 -1.71
N SER A 42 7.63 -9.55 -2.40
CA SER A 42 7.09 -10.91 -2.40
C SER A 42 7.17 -11.53 -0.99
N GLU A 43 8.31 -11.43 -0.31
CA GLU A 43 8.44 -11.90 1.08
C GLU A 43 7.45 -11.22 2.03
N LEU A 44 7.23 -9.92 1.88
CA LEU A 44 6.28 -9.16 2.68
C LEU A 44 4.84 -9.62 2.47
N VAL A 45 4.41 -9.78 1.22
CA VAL A 45 3.02 -10.19 0.93
C VAL A 45 2.75 -11.65 1.28
N MET A 46 3.78 -12.50 1.43
CA MET A 46 3.66 -13.89 1.89
C MET A 46 3.57 -14.03 3.41
N ARG A 47 3.72 -12.95 4.17
CA ARG A 47 3.57 -12.99 5.63
C ARG A 47 2.16 -13.44 6.04
N LYS A 48 2.06 -14.02 7.21
CA LYS A 48 0.77 -14.46 7.79
C LYS A 48 -0.01 -13.29 8.39
N ARG A 49 0.69 -12.30 8.95
CA ARG A 49 0.09 -11.16 9.66
C ARG A 49 0.98 -9.93 9.60
N GLY A 50 0.39 -8.79 9.95
CA GLY A 50 1.05 -7.50 10.06
C GLY A 50 0.44 -6.47 9.13
N LEU A 51 0.75 -5.20 9.36
CA LEU A 51 0.30 -4.09 8.53
C LEU A 51 1.41 -3.68 7.56
N ILE A 52 1.12 -3.71 6.27
CA ILE A 52 1.96 -3.17 5.21
C ILE A 52 1.32 -1.89 4.70
N LEU A 53 2.02 -0.78 4.82
CA LEU A 53 1.58 0.52 4.31
C LEU A 53 2.29 0.83 3.00
N MET A 54 1.51 1.06 1.93
CA MET A 54 2.01 1.59 0.66
C MET A 54 1.75 3.10 0.62
N VAL A 55 2.81 3.90 0.57
CA VAL A 55 2.70 5.36 0.63
C VAL A 55 3.29 6.04 -0.61
N GLY A 56 2.81 7.23 -0.90
CA GLY A 56 3.23 8.02 -2.06
C GLY A 56 2.14 8.99 -2.50
N ALA A 57 2.49 9.91 -3.38
CA ALA A 57 1.54 10.83 -3.99
C ALA A 57 0.49 10.10 -4.86
N THR A 58 -0.59 10.80 -5.22
CA THR A 58 -1.52 10.30 -6.23
C THR A 58 -0.79 10.09 -7.55
N GLY A 59 -1.04 8.95 -8.20
CA GLY A 59 -0.38 8.60 -9.47
C GLY A 59 1.05 8.09 -9.32
N SER A 60 1.54 7.80 -8.10
CA SER A 60 2.88 7.20 -7.89
C SER A 60 2.94 5.69 -8.14
N GLY A 61 1.83 5.05 -8.52
CA GLY A 61 1.77 3.62 -8.83
C GLY A 61 1.44 2.71 -7.64
N LYS A 62 0.99 3.24 -6.50
CA LYS A 62 0.66 2.44 -5.29
C LYS A 62 -0.30 1.29 -5.57
N SER A 63 -1.42 1.57 -6.23
CA SER A 63 -2.45 0.57 -6.51
C SER A 63 -1.93 -0.52 -7.45
N THR A 64 -1.12 -0.14 -8.43
CA THR A 64 -0.47 -1.09 -9.34
C THR A 64 0.47 -2.03 -8.58
N SER A 65 1.30 -1.47 -7.69
CA SER A 65 2.24 -2.25 -6.88
C SER A 65 1.51 -3.17 -5.90
N LEU A 66 0.46 -2.69 -5.23
CA LEU A 66 -0.37 -3.51 -4.34
C LEU A 66 -1.10 -4.62 -5.10
N ALA A 67 -1.64 -4.31 -6.28
CA ALA A 67 -2.27 -5.32 -7.13
C ALA A 67 -1.27 -6.41 -7.54
N ALA A 68 -0.08 -6.02 -7.96
CA ALA A 68 0.98 -6.96 -8.32
C ALA A 68 1.44 -7.84 -7.13
N MET A 69 1.57 -7.26 -5.92
CA MET A 69 1.87 -8.01 -4.70
C MET A 69 0.76 -9.02 -4.36
N LEU A 70 -0.50 -8.60 -4.43
CA LEU A 70 -1.63 -9.50 -4.17
C LEU A 70 -1.74 -10.61 -5.22
N ASP A 71 -1.49 -10.30 -6.49
CA ASP A 71 -1.51 -11.31 -7.55
C ASP A 71 -0.33 -12.28 -7.43
N ASP A 72 0.85 -11.82 -6.99
CA ASP A 72 1.99 -12.68 -6.67
C ASP A 72 1.61 -13.70 -5.57
N ARG A 73 0.97 -13.26 -4.48
CA ARG A 73 0.45 -14.17 -3.45
C ARG A 73 -0.64 -15.10 -4.01
N ASN A 74 -1.55 -14.58 -4.83
CA ASN A 74 -2.61 -15.33 -5.48
C ASN A 74 -2.09 -16.50 -6.34
N GLN A 75 -0.90 -16.34 -6.92
CA GLN A 75 -0.23 -17.39 -7.68
C GLN A 75 0.46 -18.44 -6.82
N GLN A 76 0.93 -18.07 -5.63
CA GLN A 76 1.81 -18.88 -4.83
C GLN A 76 1.13 -19.57 -3.64
N GLN A 77 0.13 -18.92 -3.01
CA GLN A 77 -0.49 -19.40 -1.77
C GLN A 77 -1.99 -19.66 -1.92
N ILE A 78 -2.47 -20.65 -1.19
CA ILE A 78 -3.91 -20.87 -0.96
C ILE A 78 -4.31 -19.94 0.18
N SER A 79 -5.13 -18.94 -0.11
CA SER A 79 -5.62 -17.98 0.88
C SER A 79 -6.94 -17.35 0.45
N HIS A 80 -7.65 -16.77 1.40
CA HIS A 80 -8.81 -15.93 1.15
C HIS A 80 -8.37 -14.48 1.28
N MET A 81 -8.47 -13.71 0.22
CA MET A 81 -8.14 -12.28 0.20
C MET A 81 -9.42 -11.46 0.03
N LEU A 82 -9.57 -10.44 0.84
CA LEU A 82 -10.67 -9.48 0.76
C LEU A 82 -10.12 -8.09 0.45
N THR A 83 -10.65 -7.43 -0.58
CA THR A 83 -10.33 -6.03 -0.85
C THR A 83 -11.53 -5.13 -0.58
N ILE A 84 -11.28 -3.93 -0.05
CA ILE A 84 -12.26 -2.87 0.20
C ILE A 84 -11.71 -1.62 -0.48
N GLU A 85 -12.28 -1.25 -1.62
CA GLU A 85 -11.74 -0.26 -2.54
C GLU A 85 -12.76 0.85 -2.87
N ASP A 86 -12.24 2.00 -3.32
CA ASP A 86 -13.06 3.19 -3.63
C ASP A 86 -12.37 4.05 -4.71
N PRO A 87 -12.52 3.70 -6.01
CA PRO A 87 -13.11 2.49 -6.60
C PRO A 87 -12.12 1.31 -6.75
N ILE A 88 -12.59 0.17 -7.29
CA ILE A 88 -11.72 -0.94 -7.74
C ILE A 88 -10.89 -0.45 -8.93
N GLU A 89 -9.54 -0.59 -8.83
CA GLU A 89 -8.61 -0.18 -9.89
C GLU A 89 -8.09 -1.34 -10.76
N TYR A 90 -8.11 -2.57 -10.24
CA TYR A 90 -7.72 -3.80 -10.95
C TYR A 90 -8.69 -4.92 -10.63
N ILE A 91 -9.06 -5.72 -11.62
CA ILE A 91 -9.90 -6.89 -11.42
C ILE A 91 -9.01 -8.13 -11.33
N PHE A 92 -9.14 -8.86 -10.22
CA PHE A 92 -8.38 -10.09 -10.00
C PHE A 92 -9.12 -11.32 -10.54
N THR A 93 -8.36 -12.24 -11.11
CA THR A 93 -8.82 -13.59 -11.41
C THR A 93 -8.33 -14.53 -10.31
N ASN A 94 -9.23 -15.34 -9.76
CA ASN A 94 -8.85 -16.36 -8.79
C ASN A 94 -7.87 -17.37 -9.41
N LYS A 95 -6.75 -17.61 -8.73
CA LYS A 95 -5.73 -18.61 -9.12
C LYS A 95 -5.63 -19.68 -8.03
N ARG A 96 -4.64 -19.59 -7.13
CA ARG A 96 -4.57 -20.45 -5.95
C ARG A 96 -5.35 -19.91 -4.76
N SER A 97 -5.60 -18.62 -4.74
CA SER A 97 -6.40 -17.92 -3.74
C SER A 97 -7.79 -17.58 -4.25
N ILE A 98 -8.73 -17.36 -3.33
CA ILE A 98 -10.03 -16.73 -3.60
C ILE A 98 -9.91 -15.26 -3.26
N ILE A 99 -10.24 -14.38 -4.21
CA ILE A 99 -10.21 -12.93 -4.02
C ILE A 99 -11.62 -12.38 -4.14
N ASN A 100 -12.12 -11.81 -3.05
CA ASN A 100 -13.38 -11.09 -3.02
C ASN A 100 -13.09 -9.59 -2.99
N GLN A 101 -13.50 -8.89 -4.05
CA GLN A 101 -13.35 -7.43 -4.16
C GLN A 101 -14.67 -6.76 -3.82
N ARG A 102 -14.61 -5.72 -3.00
CA ARG A 102 -15.79 -4.94 -2.60
C ARG A 102 -15.56 -3.47 -2.86
N GLU A 103 -16.37 -2.90 -3.73
CA GLU A 103 -16.38 -1.49 -4.04
C GLU A 103 -17.35 -0.73 -3.12
N ILE A 104 -16.87 0.39 -2.55
CA ILE A 104 -17.69 1.26 -1.71
C ILE A 104 -18.70 1.98 -2.59
N GLY A 105 -19.97 2.00 -2.15
CA GLY A 105 -21.08 2.58 -2.89
C GLY A 105 -21.75 1.61 -3.88
N THR A 106 -21.06 0.54 -4.28
CA THR A 106 -21.60 -0.49 -5.19
C THR A 106 -21.92 -1.78 -4.41
N ASP A 107 -20.90 -2.39 -3.76
CA ASP A 107 -21.00 -3.67 -3.06
C ASP A 107 -21.22 -3.50 -1.55
N THR A 108 -20.96 -2.33 -1.04
CA THR A 108 -21.13 -1.97 0.38
C THR A 108 -21.51 -0.50 0.51
N VAL A 109 -22.40 -0.21 1.45
CA VAL A 109 -22.94 1.14 1.65
C VAL A 109 -21.84 2.16 2.00
N ASN A 110 -20.89 1.78 2.86
CA ASN A 110 -19.77 2.62 3.25
C ASN A 110 -18.59 1.78 3.77
N ARG A 111 -17.47 2.45 3.98
CA ARG A 111 -16.21 1.84 4.41
C ARG A 111 -16.31 1.21 5.80
N GLN A 112 -16.97 1.87 6.76
CA GLN A 112 -17.10 1.39 8.14
C GLN A 112 -17.84 0.06 8.21
N ILE A 113 -18.94 -0.07 7.46
CA ILE A 113 -19.70 -1.33 7.37
C ILE A 113 -18.84 -2.43 6.73
N ALA A 114 -18.12 -2.10 5.64
CA ALA A 114 -17.24 -3.06 4.99
C ALA A 114 -16.16 -3.58 5.93
N LEU A 115 -15.44 -2.67 6.62
CA LEU A 115 -14.42 -3.00 7.60
C LEU A 115 -14.97 -3.85 8.75
N LYS A 116 -16.09 -3.43 9.36
CA LYS A 116 -16.72 -4.19 10.45
C LYS A 116 -17.09 -5.62 10.05
N ASN A 117 -17.50 -5.83 8.80
CA ASN A 117 -17.89 -7.14 8.31
C ASN A 117 -16.72 -7.99 7.81
N ALA A 118 -15.59 -7.38 7.47
CA ALA A 118 -14.42 -8.07 6.94
C ALA A 118 -13.94 -9.21 7.86
N MET A 119 -13.85 -8.97 9.17
CA MET A 119 -13.44 -9.98 10.16
C MET A 119 -14.34 -11.22 10.18
N ARG A 120 -15.63 -11.05 9.88
CA ARG A 120 -16.60 -12.16 9.87
C ARG A 120 -16.49 -13.06 8.65
N GLN A 121 -15.73 -12.64 7.64
CA GLN A 121 -15.51 -13.37 6.41
C GLN A 121 -14.24 -14.24 6.46
N ALA A 122 -13.54 -14.23 7.61
CA ALA A 122 -12.31 -15.00 7.86
C ALA A 122 -11.28 -14.90 6.72
N PRO A 123 -10.90 -13.71 6.24
CA PRO A 123 -9.87 -13.57 5.23
C PRO A 123 -8.47 -13.76 5.83
N ASP A 124 -7.55 -14.30 5.07
CA ASP A 124 -6.12 -14.32 5.44
C ASP A 124 -5.46 -12.97 5.17
N VAL A 125 -5.93 -12.28 4.13
CA VAL A 125 -5.41 -10.98 3.68
C VAL A 125 -6.55 -10.00 3.49
N ILE A 126 -6.34 -8.78 3.98
CA ILE A 126 -7.29 -7.67 3.79
C ILE A 126 -6.55 -6.50 3.13
N LEU A 127 -7.04 -6.06 1.96
CA LEU A 127 -6.62 -4.79 1.37
C LEU A 127 -7.62 -3.70 1.75
N VAL A 128 -7.14 -2.66 2.41
CA VAL A 128 -7.89 -1.43 2.66
C VAL A 128 -7.40 -0.37 1.69
N GLY A 129 -8.22 0.02 0.73
CA GLY A 129 -7.81 0.88 -0.39
C GLY A 129 -7.07 2.13 0.04
N GLU A 130 -7.61 2.88 1.02
CA GLU A 130 -6.94 4.07 1.55
C GLU A 130 -7.31 4.34 3.02
N ILE A 131 -6.29 4.68 3.82
CA ILE A 131 -6.47 5.18 5.20
C ILE A 131 -6.55 6.70 5.15
N ARG A 132 -7.72 7.25 5.51
CA ARG A 132 -7.97 8.71 5.53
C ARG A 132 -8.27 9.23 6.94
N ASP A 133 -8.59 8.35 7.88
CA ASP A 133 -9.09 8.70 9.18
C ASP A 133 -8.68 7.69 10.27
N ARG A 134 -8.99 8.05 11.52
CA ARG A 134 -8.71 7.25 12.70
C ARG A 134 -9.41 5.88 12.66
N GLU A 135 -10.67 5.83 12.24
CA GLU A 135 -11.45 4.58 12.25
C GLU A 135 -10.84 3.54 11.32
N THR A 136 -10.49 3.97 10.10
CA THR A 136 -9.85 3.11 9.11
C THR A 136 -8.47 2.64 9.58
N MET A 137 -7.68 3.53 10.20
CA MET A 137 -6.37 3.19 10.75
C MET A 137 -6.48 2.20 11.91
N SER A 138 -7.42 2.42 12.82
CA SER A 138 -7.66 1.52 13.96
C SER A 138 -8.12 0.14 13.50
N ALA A 139 -8.97 0.06 12.47
CA ALA A 139 -9.38 -1.22 11.89
C ALA A 139 -8.19 -1.96 11.25
N ALA A 140 -7.35 -1.27 10.47
CA ALA A 140 -6.17 -1.86 9.84
C ALA A 140 -5.19 -2.44 10.88
N LEU A 141 -4.95 -1.71 11.98
CA LEU A 141 -4.12 -2.20 13.09
C LEU A 141 -4.76 -3.40 13.80
N ALA A 142 -6.07 -3.34 14.07
CA ALA A 142 -6.79 -4.44 14.70
C ALA A 142 -6.71 -5.73 13.86
N TYR A 143 -6.79 -5.63 12.52
CA TYR A 143 -6.59 -6.79 11.63
C TYR A 143 -5.18 -7.35 11.75
N ALA A 144 -4.17 -6.49 11.67
CA ALA A 144 -2.77 -6.89 11.77
C ALA A 144 -2.45 -7.60 13.10
N GLN A 145 -3.02 -7.11 14.19
CA GLN A 145 -2.84 -7.68 15.54
C GLN A 145 -3.63 -8.98 15.75
N SER A 146 -4.80 -9.13 15.10
CA SER A 146 -5.64 -10.33 15.21
C SER A 146 -5.21 -11.49 14.30
N GLY A 147 -4.04 -11.38 13.67
CA GLY A 147 -3.44 -12.48 12.91
C GLY A 147 -3.59 -12.41 11.41
N HIS A 148 -4.17 -11.32 10.87
CA HIS A 148 -4.36 -11.12 9.43
C HIS A 148 -3.23 -10.30 8.82
N LEU A 149 -2.94 -10.51 7.55
CA LEU A 149 -2.12 -9.59 6.78
C LEU A 149 -3.00 -8.45 6.26
N CYS A 150 -2.72 -7.23 6.70
CA CYS A 150 -3.43 -6.05 6.23
C CYS A 150 -2.50 -5.22 5.32
N LEU A 151 -2.97 -4.90 4.13
CA LEU A 151 -2.33 -3.95 3.23
C LEU A 151 -3.21 -2.71 3.13
N ALA A 152 -2.60 -1.54 3.12
CA ALA A 152 -3.36 -0.29 2.96
C ALA A 152 -2.52 0.78 2.27
N THR A 153 -3.21 1.75 1.64
CA THR A 153 -2.52 2.94 1.13
C THR A 153 -2.66 4.12 2.09
N LEU A 154 -1.68 4.99 2.06
CA LEU A 154 -1.70 6.26 2.78
C LEU A 154 -1.01 7.33 1.93
N HIS A 155 -1.54 8.54 1.93
CA HIS A 155 -0.88 9.67 1.27
C HIS A 155 0.19 10.27 2.18
N ALA A 156 1.45 9.98 1.89
CA ALA A 156 2.63 10.57 2.49
C ALA A 156 3.79 10.48 1.48
N SER A 157 4.84 11.27 1.65
CA SER A 157 5.96 11.31 0.70
C SER A 157 7.05 10.29 1.00
N ASN A 158 7.12 9.78 2.24
CA ASN A 158 8.06 8.75 2.70
C ASN A 158 7.57 8.11 4.01
N SER A 159 8.29 7.11 4.51
CA SER A 159 7.94 6.35 5.72
C SER A 159 7.85 7.23 6.97
N TYR A 160 8.79 8.13 7.14
CA TYR A 160 8.83 9.08 8.26
C TYR A 160 7.56 9.95 8.27
N GLN A 161 7.18 10.52 7.13
CA GLN A 161 5.96 11.33 7.01
C GLN A 161 4.70 10.50 7.17
N ALA A 162 4.72 9.23 6.75
CA ALA A 162 3.60 8.32 6.96
C ALA A 162 3.32 8.09 8.45
N LEU A 163 4.36 7.82 9.23
CA LEU A 163 4.23 7.66 10.69
C LEU A 163 3.72 8.95 11.35
N ASN A 164 4.27 10.11 11.00
CA ASN A 164 3.77 11.39 11.50
C ASN A 164 2.32 11.64 11.07
N ARG A 165 1.94 11.31 9.82
CA ARG A 165 0.56 11.46 9.34
C ARG A 165 -0.40 10.60 10.15
N ILE A 166 -0.03 9.37 10.48
CA ILE A 166 -0.85 8.49 11.32
C ILE A 166 -1.08 9.13 12.70
N LEU A 167 -0.05 9.71 13.32
CA LEU A 167 -0.18 10.39 14.61
C LEU A 167 -1.19 11.54 14.57
N THR A 168 -1.35 12.22 13.41
CA THR A 168 -2.33 13.31 13.29
C THR A 168 -3.78 12.86 13.30
N PHE A 169 -4.08 11.59 13.05
CA PHE A 169 -5.44 11.05 13.13
C PHE A 169 -5.92 10.87 14.58
N TYR A 170 -4.99 10.89 15.53
CA TYR A 170 -5.29 10.58 16.93
C TYR A 170 -5.00 11.77 17.85
N PRO A 171 -5.88 12.05 18.81
CA PRO A 171 -5.63 13.03 19.85
C PRO A 171 -4.45 12.57 20.73
N GLU A 172 -3.79 13.52 21.37
CA GLU A 172 -2.53 13.30 22.07
C GLU A 172 -2.62 12.23 23.17
N GLU A 173 -3.75 12.21 23.87
CA GLU A 173 -4.00 11.33 25.01
C GLU A 173 -3.97 9.84 24.68
N VAL A 174 -4.21 9.47 23.43
CA VAL A 174 -4.22 8.06 22.99
C VAL A 174 -3.02 7.68 22.12
N ARG A 175 -2.10 8.63 21.86
CA ARG A 175 -0.94 8.36 20.97
C ARG A 175 0.03 7.33 21.54
N ALA A 176 0.18 7.24 22.85
CA ALA A 176 1.01 6.21 23.47
C ALA A 176 0.52 4.79 23.14
N THR A 177 -0.79 4.57 23.23
CA THR A 177 -1.41 3.29 22.83
C THR A 177 -1.24 3.04 21.34
N LEU A 178 -1.48 4.05 20.50
CA LEU A 178 -1.28 3.95 19.06
C LEU A 178 0.17 3.57 18.69
N LEU A 179 1.16 4.18 19.34
CA LEU A 179 2.57 3.90 19.09
C LEU A 179 2.93 2.45 19.46
N SER A 180 2.42 1.94 20.57
CA SER A 180 2.58 0.54 20.96
C SER A 180 1.90 -0.41 19.96
N ASP A 181 0.70 -0.07 19.49
CA ASP A 181 -0.02 -0.83 18.46
C ASP A 181 0.72 -0.83 17.13
N LEU A 182 1.26 0.32 16.70
CA LEU A 182 2.10 0.43 15.51
C LEU A 182 3.39 -0.38 15.64
N ALA A 183 4.09 -0.24 16.77
CA ALA A 183 5.33 -0.96 17.02
C ALA A 183 5.17 -2.48 16.91
N SER A 184 4.04 -3.00 17.38
CA SER A 184 3.74 -4.44 17.36
C SER A 184 3.08 -4.92 16.06
N GLY A 185 2.25 -4.09 15.44
CA GLY A 185 1.41 -4.47 14.30
C GLY A 185 2.02 -4.15 12.93
N LEU A 186 2.88 -3.13 12.83
CA LEU A 186 3.49 -2.74 11.56
C LEU A 186 4.45 -3.84 11.07
N ALA A 187 4.39 -4.17 9.79
CA ALA A 187 5.35 -5.05 9.12
C ALA A 187 6.35 -4.26 8.27
N ALA A 188 5.84 -3.31 7.49
CA ALA A 188 6.65 -2.45 6.64
C ALA A 188 5.90 -1.18 6.23
N VAL A 189 6.66 -0.15 5.87
CA VAL A 189 6.17 0.99 5.07
C VAL A 189 6.95 1.01 3.77
N ILE A 190 6.24 0.99 2.64
CA ILE A 190 6.80 1.02 1.30
C ILE A 190 6.40 2.37 0.70
N SER A 191 7.39 3.21 0.44
CA SER A 191 7.18 4.53 -0.14
C SER A 191 7.56 4.51 -1.62
N GLN A 192 6.76 5.11 -2.49
CA GLN A 192 6.96 5.05 -3.93
C GLN A 192 6.81 6.39 -4.60
N ARG A 193 7.72 6.69 -5.53
CA ARG A 193 7.69 7.82 -6.47
C ARG A 193 7.92 7.33 -7.87
N LEU A 194 7.33 7.98 -8.87
CA LEU A 194 7.65 7.71 -10.28
C LEU A 194 8.65 8.74 -10.79
N LEU A 195 9.76 8.27 -11.33
CA LEU A 195 10.77 9.07 -12.00
C LEU A 195 10.67 8.87 -13.52
N ARG A 196 11.09 9.87 -14.28
CA ARG A 196 11.21 9.74 -15.74
C ARG A 196 12.46 8.96 -16.08
N THR A 197 12.32 8.02 -17.00
CA THR A 197 13.47 7.28 -17.56
C THR A 197 14.11 8.06 -18.72
N VAL A 198 15.32 7.69 -19.08
CA VAL A 198 16.06 8.33 -20.19
C VAL A 198 15.41 8.11 -21.56
N ASP A 199 14.51 7.15 -21.68
CA ASP A 199 13.72 6.80 -22.88
C ASP A 199 12.27 7.31 -22.81
N ASP A 200 12.01 8.37 -22.03
CA ASP A 200 10.68 8.98 -21.82
C ASP A 200 9.62 8.07 -21.19
N GLY A 201 10.02 6.96 -20.59
CA GLY A 201 9.17 6.09 -19.79
C GLY A 201 9.04 6.56 -18.34
N ARG A 202 8.58 5.65 -17.47
CA ARG A 202 8.51 5.86 -16.01
C ARG A 202 8.99 4.63 -15.28
N VAL A 203 9.73 4.85 -14.20
CA VAL A 203 10.18 3.80 -13.28
C VAL A 203 9.90 4.22 -11.84
N PRO A 204 9.44 3.32 -10.97
CA PRO A 204 9.32 3.63 -9.56
C PRO A 204 10.70 3.72 -8.90
N ALA A 205 10.91 4.75 -8.09
CA ALA A 205 11.87 4.73 -7.01
C ALA A 205 11.14 4.33 -5.73
N CYS A 206 11.77 3.47 -4.94
CA CYS A 206 11.13 2.84 -3.80
C CYS A 206 11.98 2.95 -2.54
N GLU A 207 11.37 3.43 -1.45
CA GLU A 207 11.91 3.36 -0.10
C GLU A 207 11.18 2.25 0.64
N VAL A 208 11.90 1.40 1.38
CA VAL A 208 11.34 0.30 2.17
C VAL A 208 11.83 0.39 3.60
N LEU A 209 10.94 0.72 4.51
CA LEU A 209 11.15 0.63 5.96
C LEU A 209 10.59 -0.71 6.45
N LEU A 210 11.47 -1.61 6.87
CA LEU A 210 11.09 -2.83 7.57
C LEU A 210 10.99 -2.58 9.06
N ASN A 211 9.95 -3.08 9.72
CA ASN A 211 9.80 -2.97 11.17
C ASN A 211 10.72 -3.97 11.88
N THR A 212 12.01 -3.63 11.93
CA THR A 212 13.01 -4.35 12.72
C THR A 212 12.81 -4.09 14.22
N LYS A 213 13.48 -4.85 15.07
CA LYS A 213 13.43 -4.64 16.54
C LYS A 213 13.78 -3.19 16.93
N LEU A 214 14.84 -2.63 16.33
CA LEU A 214 15.25 -1.23 16.58
C LEU A 214 14.16 -0.25 16.13
N VAL A 215 13.61 -0.43 14.93
CA VAL A 215 12.53 0.43 14.42
C VAL A 215 11.29 0.35 15.30
N SER A 216 10.90 -0.85 15.74
CA SER A 216 9.78 -1.07 16.66
C SER A 216 9.99 -0.33 17.99
N GLU A 217 11.18 -0.44 18.60
CA GLU A 217 11.51 0.27 19.84
C GLU A 217 11.48 1.80 19.68
N LEU A 218 11.93 2.32 18.54
CA LEU A 218 11.89 3.76 18.26
C LEU A 218 10.45 4.26 18.05
N ILE A 219 9.62 3.48 17.32
CA ILE A 219 8.20 3.79 17.14
C ILE A 219 7.50 3.81 18.50
N GLU A 220 7.70 2.81 19.34
CA GLU A 220 7.07 2.71 20.66
C GLU A 220 7.43 3.90 21.56
N LYS A 221 8.68 4.41 21.47
CA LYS A 221 9.13 5.61 22.19
C LYS A 221 8.62 6.92 21.57
N GLY A 222 8.00 6.88 20.40
CA GLY A 222 7.61 8.07 19.63
C GLY A 222 8.77 8.81 18.98
N ASP A 223 9.96 8.20 18.93
CA ASP A 223 11.14 8.77 18.26
C ASP A 223 11.09 8.48 16.75
N ILE A 224 10.17 9.18 16.08
CA ILE A 224 9.98 9.02 14.63
C ILE A 224 11.20 9.56 13.85
N PHE A 225 11.91 10.52 14.40
CA PHE A 225 13.14 11.01 13.78
C PHE A 225 14.26 9.95 13.83
N GLY A 226 14.39 9.25 14.96
CA GLY A 226 15.30 8.12 15.11
C GLY A 226 15.01 6.96 14.14
N VAL A 227 13.73 6.76 13.77
CA VAL A 227 13.36 5.77 12.75
C VAL A 227 14.00 6.09 11.39
N LYS A 228 14.02 7.36 10.97
CA LYS A 228 14.68 7.79 9.73
C LYS A 228 16.19 7.49 9.78
N ASP A 229 16.82 7.80 10.89
CA ASP A 229 18.25 7.53 11.10
C ASP A 229 18.57 6.03 11.13
N ALA A 230 17.72 5.25 11.79
CA ALA A 230 17.85 3.80 11.84
C ALA A 230 17.72 3.17 10.44
N MET A 231 16.81 3.67 9.61
CA MET A 231 16.64 3.20 8.23
C MET A 231 17.88 3.49 7.37
N SER A 232 18.42 4.72 7.42
CA SER A 232 19.59 5.11 6.63
C SER A 232 20.88 4.40 7.05
N LYS A 233 20.96 3.92 8.30
CA LYS A 233 22.09 3.14 8.83
C LYS A 233 21.82 1.63 8.84
N SER A 234 20.64 1.21 8.36
CA SER A 234 20.23 -0.19 8.42
C SER A 234 21.06 -1.03 7.46
N MET A 235 21.64 -2.11 7.98
CA MET A 235 22.20 -3.21 7.18
C MET A 235 21.20 -4.35 6.99
N THR A 236 19.93 -4.14 7.31
CA THR A 236 18.90 -5.17 7.20
C THR A 236 18.57 -5.41 5.73
N GLU A 237 18.77 -6.64 5.27
CA GLU A 237 18.41 -7.04 3.91
C GLU A 237 16.95 -6.72 3.62
N GLY A 238 16.69 -6.03 2.51
CA GLY A 238 15.37 -5.61 2.08
C GLY A 238 14.94 -4.22 2.57
N SER A 239 15.61 -3.61 3.56
CA SER A 239 15.47 -2.17 3.85
C SER A 239 16.25 -1.36 2.84
N GLN A 240 15.67 -0.27 2.33
CA GLN A 240 16.38 0.68 1.45
C GLN A 240 15.79 2.07 1.55
N THR A 241 16.62 3.08 1.36
CA THR A 241 16.21 4.49 1.26
C THR A 241 15.91 4.88 -0.19
N PHE A 242 15.22 6.01 -0.39
CA PHE A 242 15.06 6.58 -1.73
C PHE A 242 16.40 6.92 -2.38
N GLU A 243 17.33 7.47 -1.61
CA GLU A 243 18.66 7.86 -2.06
C GLU A 243 19.45 6.67 -2.62
N GLU A 244 19.36 5.51 -1.95
CA GLU A 244 20.02 4.28 -2.40
C GLU A 244 19.40 3.74 -3.69
N ASP A 245 18.07 3.73 -3.79
CA ASP A 245 17.38 3.23 -4.97
C ASP A 245 17.55 4.16 -6.17
N ILE A 246 17.46 5.48 -5.97
CA ILE A 246 17.72 6.48 -7.01
C ILE A 246 19.17 6.37 -7.48
N ALA A 247 20.14 6.24 -6.58
CA ALA A 247 21.55 6.04 -6.94
C ALA A 247 21.76 4.74 -7.75
N ARG A 248 21.00 3.68 -7.46
CA ARG A 248 20.98 2.45 -8.26
C ARG A 248 20.43 2.71 -9.67
N LEU A 249 19.29 3.39 -9.79
CA LEU A 249 18.65 3.71 -11.07
C LEU A 249 19.53 4.61 -11.95
N ILE A 250 20.27 5.55 -11.36
CA ILE A 250 21.23 6.38 -12.08
C ILE A 250 22.44 5.56 -12.54
N ARG A 251 23.00 4.70 -11.66
CA ARG A 251 24.16 3.85 -12.01
C ARG A 251 23.85 2.86 -13.13
N THR A 252 22.62 2.35 -13.17
CA THR A 252 22.15 1.44 -14.24
C THR A 252 21.73 2.16 -15.52
N GLY A 253 21.81 3.50 -15.55
CA GLY A 253 21.47 4.29 -16.74
C GLY A 253 19.97 4.40 -17.03
N VAL A 254 19.11 3.99 -16.10
CA VAL A 254 17.64 4.04 -16.27
C VAL A 254 17.12 5.46 -16.08
N VAL A 255 17.72 6.20 -15.15
CA VAL A 255 17.33 7.59 -14.81
C VAL A 255 18.53 8.51 -14.95
N SER A 256 18.31 9.72 -15.46
CA SER A 256 19.38 10.73 -15.56
C SER A 256 19.72 11.32 -14.19
N ARG A 257 20.95 11.89 -14.05
CA ARG A 257 21.35 12.60 -12.82
C ARG A 257 20.51 13.86 -12.54
N ALA A 258 19.90 14.42 -13.56
CA ALA A 258 19.09 15.64 -13.42
C ALA A 258 17.68 15.33 -12.89
N GLU A 259 17.20 14.10 -13.07
CA GLU A 259 15.87 13.66 -12.60
C GLU A 259 15.93 13.10 -11.18
N GLY A 260 17.00 12.44 -10.79
CA GLY A 260 17.22 11.86 -9.45
C GLY A 260 17.99 12.80 -8.55
#